data_526a35b4cbea1a67d6ce14f4ef5eae91
#
_entry.id   526a35b4cbea1a67d6ce14f4ef5eae91
#
_cell.length_a   1.000
_cell.length_b   1.000
_cell.length_c   1.000
_cell.angle_alpha   90.00
_cell.angle_beta   90.00
_cell.angle_gamma   90.00
#
_symmetry.space_group_name_H-M   'P 1'
#
loop_
_entity.id
_entity.type
_entity.pdbx_description
1 polymer ?
#
loop_
_entity_poly.entity_id
_entity_poly.type
_entity_poly.pdbx_seq_one_letter_code
_entity_poly.pdbx_strand_id
1 'polypeptide(L)'
;MRTPPSGGGGGRGAPHGWTDRLGGEADETVAVHAPEGFYAVGQFYREFDQTPDAEVVERLDRSRAARAAVVRHTAVRIPAGGPVLPGDLAVPDGAAGLVLFAHGSGSGRHSPRNRAVAAALNGAGLATLLFDLLTEAEATDRSRVFDTPLLAERLGHAAVWTAGWSGTEGLPRGYFGASTGAAAAP
;
A
#
# COMPACT_ATOMS: atom_id res chain seq x y z
N MET A 1 0.37 -24.36 -18.18
CA MET A 1 0.46 -24.00 -16.77
C MET A 1 0.21 -22.50 -16.71
N ARG A 2 -0.99 -22.04 -16.29
CA ARG A 2 -1.33 -20.61 -16.28
C ARG A 2 -0.80 -20.03 -14.98
N THR A 3 0.09 -19.06 -15.07
CA THR A 3 0.48 -18.21 -13.95
C THR A 3 -0.78 -17.52 -13.40
N PRO A 4 -1.00 -17.44 -12.08
CA PRO A 4 -2.11 -16.68 -11.53
C PRO A 4 -1.94 -15.19 -11.84
N PRO A 5 -3.04 -14.43 -12.08
CA PRO A 5 -2.98 -13.01 -12.38
C PRO A 5 -2.41 -12.24 -11.18
N SER A 6 -1.44 -11.38 -11.43
CA SER A 6 -0.67 -10.67 -10.42
C SER A 6 -1.16 -9.24 -10.11
N GLY A 7 -2.42 -8.93 -10.34
CA GLY A 7 -3.04 -7.70 -9.86
C GLY A 7 -3.87 -6.96 -10.89
N GLY A 8 -5.09 -6.61 -10.49
CA GLY A 8 -5.99 -5.74 -11.22
C GLY A 8 -5.94 -4.30 -10.68
N GLY A 9 -5.75 -3.32 -11.55
CA GLY A 9 -5.90 -1.90 -11.24
C GLY A 9 -7.30 -1.42 -11.61
N GLY A 10 -8.09 -0.89 -10.67
CA GLY A 10 -9.42 -0.40 -10.92
C GLY A 10 -9.66 1.01 -10.39
N GLY A 11 -10.36 1.85 -11.16
CA GLY A 11 -10.74 3.20 -10.75
C GLY A 11 -12.03 3.66 -11.43
N ARG A 12 -12.78 4.57 -10.77
CA ARG A 12 -14.00 5.13 -11.36
C ARG A 12 -13.70 6.06 -12.53
N GLY A 13 -12.60 6.82 -12.47
CA GLY A 13 -12.14 7.69 -13.54
C GLY A 13 -10.64 7.61 -13.73
N ALA A 14 -10.20 7.60 -14.99
CA ALA A 14 -8.79 7.57 -15.36
C ALA A 14 -8.52 8.53 -16.54
N PRO A 15 -7.31 9.06 -16.70
CA PRO A 15 -6.94 9.85 -17.86
C PRO A 15 -7.05 9.01 -19.15
N HIS A 16 -7.39 9.66 -20.27
CA HIS A 16 -7.39 9.00 -21.57
C HIS A 16 -6.01 8.39 -21.87
N GLY A 17 -5.96 7.16 -22.38
CA GLY A 17 -4.70 6.47 -22.73
C GLY A 17 -3.89 5.95 -21.52
N TRP A 18 -4.44 5.95 -20.31
CA TRP A 18 -3.75 5.42 -19.14
C TRP A 18 -3.49 3.91 -19.21
N THR A 19 -4.40 3.16 -19.84
CA THR A 19 -4.25 1.71 -20.05
C THR A 19 -3.00 1.39 -20.87
N ASP A 20 -2.67 2.22 -21.86
CA ASP A 20 -1.48 2.03 -22.70
C ASP A 20 -0.19 2.29 -21.93
N ARG A 21 -0.25 3.14 -20.90
CA ARG A 21 0.90 3.45 -20.02
C ARG A 21 1.13 2.36 -18.97
N LEU A 22 0.08 1.67 -18.55
CA LEU A 22 0.13 0.60 -17.53
C LEU A 22 0.09 -0.80 -18.13
N GLY A 23 -0.05 -0.93 -19.45
CA GLY A 23 -0.22 -2.22 -20.14
C GLY A 23 0.93 -3.22 -20.00
N GLY A 24 2.07 -2.81 -19.41
CA GLY A 24 3.16 -3.72 -19.03
C GLY A 24 3.28 -3.95 -17.51
N GLU A 25 2.51 -3.22 -16.70
CA GLU A 25 2.63 -3.18 -15.23
C GLU A 25 1.47 -3.91 -14.52
N ALA A 26 0.37 -4.17 -15.24
CA ALA A 26 -0.79 -4.85 -14.69
C ALA A 26 -1.36 -5.86 -15.71
N ASP A 27 -1.79 -7.02 -15.22
CA ASP A 27 -2.39 -8.08 -16.05
C ASP A 27 -3.79 -7.70 -16.55
N GLU A 28 -4.50 -6.89 -15.79
CA GLU A 28 -5.83 -6.36 -16.13
C GLU A 28 -6.00 -4.95 -15.61
N THR A 29 -6.50 -4.05 -16.46
CA THR A 29 -6.86 -2.68 -16.07
C THR A 29 -8.31 -2.41 -16.37
N VAL A 30 -9.06 -1.88 -15.40
CA VAL A 30 -10.48 -1.53 -15.53
C VAL A 30 -10.70 -0.09 -15.15
N ALA A 31 -11.24 0.72 -16.06
CA ALA A 31 -11.76 2.06 -15.78
C ALA A 31 -13.24 2.13 -16.12
N VAL A 32 -14.03 2.65 -15.21
CA VAL A 32 -15.48 2.87 -15.44
C VAL A 32 -15.68 4.01 -16.43
N HIS A 33 -14.79 5.00 -16.42
CA HIS A 33 -14.85 6.18 -17.27
C HIS A 33 -13.45 6.73 -17.56
N ALA A 34 -13.15 7.00 -18.82
CA ALA A 34 -11.86 7.55 -19.26
C ALA A 34 -12.08 8.74 -20.22
N PRO A 35 -12.45 9.92 -19.70
CA PRO A 35 -12.77 11.08 -20.51
C PRO A 35 -11.51 11.74 -21.08
N GLU A 36 -11.66 12.44 -22.20
CA GLU A 36 -10.58 13.25 -22.81
C GLU A 36 -10.13 14.41 -21.89
N GLY A 37 -11.06 14.98 -21.09
CA GLY A 37 -10.80 16.07 -20.13
C GLY A 37 -10.68 15.60 -18.69
N PHE A 38 -9.65 14.86 -18.35
CA PHE A 38 -9.34 14.45 -16.98
C PHE A 38 -8.43 15.45 -16.30
N TYR A 39 -8.93 16.22 -15.34
CA TYR A 39 -8.14 17.20 -14.56
C TYR A 39 -7.86 16.72 -13.13
N ALA A 40 -8.85 16.08 -12.51
CA ALA A 40 -8.71 15.55 -11.16
C ALA A 40 -9.73 14.45 -10.88
N VAL A 41 -9.40 13.52 -10.01
CA VAL A 41 -10.29 12.41 -9.59
C VAL A 41 -11.60 12.95 -9.02
N GLY A 42 -11.57 14.04 -8.26
CA GLY A 42 -12.74 14.63 -7.62
C GLY A 42 -13.87 15.03 -8.57
N GLN A 43 -13.58 15.32 -9.85
CA GLN A 43 -14.62 15.70 -10.84
C GLN A 43 -15.64 14.57 -11.14
N PHE A 44 -15.32 13.33 -10.77
CA PHE A 44 -16.19 12.15 -10.99
C PHE A 44 -16.99 11.73 -9.77
N TYR A 45 -16.93 12.52 -8.69
CA TYR A 45 -17.66 12.26 -7.46
C TYR A 45 -18.62 13.41 -7.17
N ARG A 46 -19.86 13.10 -6.74
CA ARG A 46 -20.82 14.14 -6.31
C ARG A 46 -20.40 14.78 -5.00
N GLU A 47 -19.77 13.98 -4.15
CA GLU A 47 -19.18 14.36 -2.87
C GLU A 47 -17.78 13.77 -2.85
N PHE A 48 -16.77 14.62 -2.74
CA PHE A 48 -15.36 14.24 -2.74
C PHE A 48 -14.71 14.68 -1.43
N ASP A 49 -15.45 14.52 -0.34
CA ASP A 49 -14.93 14.77 0.99
C ASP A 49 -14.06 13.62 1.46
N GLN A 50 -13.13 13.94 2.31
CA GLN A 50 -12.28 12.94 2.93
C GLN A 50 -13.12 12.10 3.90
N THR A 51 -13.22 10.80 3.65
CA THR A 51 -13.85 9.87 4.59
C THR A 51 -13.14 9.94 5.95
N PRO A 52 -13.84 10.23 7.06
CA PRO A 52 -13.22 10.29 8.38
C PRO A 52 -12.59 8.96 8.77
N ASP A 53 -11.45 8.99 9.47
CA ASP A 53 -10.77 7.77 9.91
C ASP A 53 -11.67 6.86 10.75
N ALA A 54 -12.56 7.46 11.56
CA ALA A 54 -13.52 6.71 12.37
C ALA A 54 -14.48 5.86 11.53
N GLU A 55 -14.98 6.38 10.40
CA GLU A 55 -15.85 5.63 9.50
C GLU A 55 -15.11 4.49 8.80
N VAL A 56 -13.86 4.73 8.39
CA VAL A 56 -13.02 3.69 7.79
C VAL A 56 -12.78 2.56 8.81
N VAL A 57 -12.42 2.90 10.05
CA VAL A 57 -12.20 1.95 11.14
C VAL A 57 -13.47 1.14 11.42
N GLU A 58 -14.63 1.80 11.56
CA GLU A 58 -15.91 1.13 11.83
C GLU A 58 -16.30 0.14 10.73
N ARG A 59 -16.13 0.50 9.45
CA ARG A 59 -16.42 -0.39 8.32
C ARG A 59 -15.51 -1.61 8.30
N LEU A 60 -14.24 -1.43 8.66
CA LEU A 60 -13.24 -2.49 8.72
C LEU A 60 -13.45 -3.40 9.93
N ASP A 61 -13.84 -2.86 11.09
CA ASP A 61 -14.14 -3.67 12.28
C ASP A 61 -15.35 -4.59 12.08
N ARG A 62 -16.33 -4.19 11.30
CA ARG A 62 -17.45 -5.07 10.89
C ARG A 62 -16.99 -6.26 10.05
N SER A 63 -15.94 -6.10 9.28
CA SER A 63 -15.39 -7.20 8.45
C SER A 63 -14.51 -8.18 9.25
N ARG A 64 -14.03 -7.77 10.43
CA ARG A 64 -13.13 -8.55 11.30
C ARG A 64 -13.78 -9.73 12.02
N ALA A 65 -15.09 -9.75 12.19
CA ALA A 65 -15.79 -10.73 13.02
C ALA A 65 -15.70 -12.20 12.52
N ALA A 66 -15.02 -12.46 11.41
CA ALA A 66 -15.09 -13.75 10.71
C ALA A 66 -13.87 -14.67 10.83
N ARG A 67 -12.68 -14.25 11.31
CA ARG A 67 -11.52 -15.15 11.37
C ARG A 67 -10.53 -14.78 12.49
N ALA A 68 -10.51 -15.57 13.56
CA ALA A 68 -9.47 -15.54 14.59
C ALA A 68 -8.21 -16.30 14.11
N ALA A 69 -7.50 -15.77 13.12
CA ALA A 69 -6.14 -16.23 12.83
C ALA A 69 -5.18 -15.64 13.87
N VAL A 70 -4.27 -16.43 14.40
CA VAL A 70 -3.19 -15.91 15.24
C VAL A 70 -2.28 -15.06 14.38
N VAL A 71 -2.18 -13.75 14.69
CA VAL A 71 -1.33 -12.81 13.96
C VAL A 71 -0.08 -12.53 14.79
N ARG A 72 1.09 -12.83 14.23
CA ARG A 72 2.38 -12.52 14.85
C ARG A 72 2.80 -11.11 14.47
N HIS A 73 2.94 -10.24 15.47
CA HIS A 73 3.40 -8.87 15.30
C HIS A 73 4.88 -8.75 15.68
N THR A 74 5.68 -8.09 14.82
CA THR A 74 7.11 -7.91 15.01
C THR A 74 7.51 -6.49 14.60
N ALA A 75 8.15 -5.75 15.52
CA ALA A 75 8.82 -4.50 15.15
C ALA A 75 10.10 -4.84 14.37
N VAL A 76 10.27 -4.23 13.22
CA VAL A 76 11.36 -4.53 12.30
C VAL A 76 12.16 -3.29 11.94
N ARG A 77 13.38 -3.51 11.46
CA ARG A 77 14.30 -2.48 10.98
C ARG A 77 14.74 -2.85 9.57
N ILE A 78 14.40 -2.05 8.59
CA ILE A 78 14.54 -2.34 7.16
C ILE A 78 15.74 -1.54 6.63
N PRO A 79 16.83 -2.19 6.20
CA PRO A 79 17.93 -1.53 5.48
C PRO A 79 17.42 -1.00 4.14
N ALA A 80 17.63 0.28 3.88
CA ALA A 80 17.04 0.93 2.71
C ALA A 80 18.06 1.81 1.96
N GLY A 81 19.15 1.21 1.50
CA GLY A 81 20.14 1.89 0.67
C GLY A 81 21.00 2.93 1.42
N GLY A 82 21.14 2.78 2.73
CA GLY A 82 21.89 3.68 3.62
C GLY A 82 21.21 3.82 4.97
N PRO A 83 20.04 4.48 5.06
CA PRO A 83 19.29 4.54 6.31
C PRO A 83 18.62 3.20 6.63
N VAL A 84 18.26 3.06 7.92
CA VAL A 84 17.47 1.93 8.42
C VAL A 84 16.08 2.48 8.81
N LEU A 85 15.05 1.99 8.14
CA LEU A 85 13.68 2.44 8.33
C LEU A 85 12.96 1.56 9.35
N PRO A 86 12.26 2.14 10.31
CA PRO A 86 11.45 1.37 11.26
C PRO A 86 10.16 0.88 10.60
N GLY A 87 9.71 -0.33 10.99
CA GLY A 87 8.48 -0.92 10.48
C GLY A 87 7.80 -1.83 11.50
N ASP A 88 6.53 -2.09 11.25
CA ASP A 88 5.67 -3.00 11.99
C ASP A 88 5.19 -4.09 11.01
N LEU A 89 5.72 -5.31 11.16
CA LEU A 89 5.35 -6.48 10.36
C LEU A 89 4.33 -7.31 11.12
N ALA A 90 3.22 -7.62 10.48
CA ALA A 90 2.19 -8.51 11.02
C ALA A 90 1.96 -9.69 10.06
N VAL A 91 2.11 -10.91 10.57
CA VAL A 91 2.03 -12.14 9.78
C VAL A 91 1.00 -13.07 10.40
N PRO A 92 -0.19 -13.24 9.80
CA PRO A 92 -1.13 -14.29 10.16
C PRO A 92 -0.55 -15.68 9.87
N ASP A 93 -0.90 -16.66 10.69
CA ASP A 93 -0.55 -18.05 10.40
C ASP A 93 -1.16 -18.48 9.06
N GLY A 94 -0.31 -19.06 8.18
CA GLY A 94 -0.71 -19.45 6.83
C GLY A 94 -1.04 -18.29 5.90
N ALA A 95 -0.37 -17.15 6.05
CA ALA A 95 -0.57 -15.97 5.20
C ALA A 95 -0.46 -16.33 3.72
N ALA A 96 -1.44 -15.87 2.91
CA ALA A 96 -1.52 -16.13 1.47
C ALA A 96 -0.73 -15.11 0.63
N GLY A 97 -0.33 -13.99 1.22
CA GLY A 97 0.41 -12.91 0.55
C GLY A 97 0.83 -11.84 1.55
N LEU A 98 1.61 -10.88 1.10
CA LEU A 98 2.11 -9.76 1.89
C LEU A 98 1.74 -8.43 1.23
N VAL A 99 1.20 -7.48 2.00
CA VAL A 99 0.92 -6.12 1.54
C VAL A 99 1.88 -5.14 2.20
N LEU A 100 2.65 -4.42 1.39
CA LEU A 100 3.52 -3.32 1.82
C LEU A 100 2.76 -2.00 1.74
N PHE A 101 2.83 -1.21 2.81
CA PHE A 101 2.13 0.07 2.90
C PHE A 101 3.06 1.21 2.50
N ALA A 102 2.68 1.93 1.44
CA ALA A 102 3.33 3.16 0.99
C ALA A 102 2.47 4.37 1.41
N HIS A 103 2.78 4.93 2.59
CA HIS A 103 2.03 6.04 3.15
C HIS A 103 2.22 7.34 2.37
N GLY A 104 1.23 8.24 2.41
CA GLY A 104 1.32 9.57 1.83
C GLY A 104 2.09 10.58 2.71
N SER A 105 2.29 11.79 2.16
CA SER A 105 2.90 12.90 2.89
C SER A 105 2.15 13.23 4.18
N GLY A 106 2.87 13.50 5.27
CA GLY A 106 2.29 13.78 6.58
C GLY A 106 1.68 12.58 7.31
N SER A 107 1.86 11.37 6.77
CA SER A 107 1.44 10.11 7.35
C SER A 107 2.67 9.24 7.68
N GLY A 108 2.46 8.08 8.28
CA GLY A 108 3.52 7.11 8.63
C GLY A 108 2.92 5.78 9.06
N ARG A 109 3.77 4.87 9.53
CA ARG A 109 3.38 3.53 10.01
C ARG A 109 2.38 3.57 11.17
N HIS A 110 2.29 4.70 11.91
CA HIS A 110 1.39 4.88 13.04
C HIS A 110 0.01 5.45 12.66
N SER A 111 -0.25 5.72 11.38
CA SER A 111 -1.55 6.21 10.90
C SER A 111 -2.68 5.30 11.35
N PRO A 112 -3.71 5.80 12.08
CA PRO A 112 -4.85 5.00 12.51
C PRO A 112 -5.56 4.33 11.34
N ARG A 113 -5.72 5.04 10.22
CA ARG A 113 -6.32 4.51 9.00
C ARG A 113 -5.52 3.35 8.43
N ASN A 114 -4.21 3.51 8.24
CA ASN A 114 -3.36 2.44 7.69
C ASN A 114 -3.34 1.22 8.61
N ARG A 115 -3.29 1.43 9.93
CA ARG A 115 -3.38 0.34 10.92
C ARG A 115 -4.71 -0.40 10.85
N ALA A 116 -5.82 0.30 10.68
CA ALA A 116 -7.14 -0.32 10.54
C ALA A 116 -7.23 -1.16 9.26
N VAL A 117 -6.72 -0.63 8.12
CA VAL A 117 -6.65 -1.40 6.87
C VAL A 117 -5.76 -2.63 7.02
N ALA A 118 -4.56 -2.47 7.60
CA ALA A 118 -3.63 -3.57 7.82
C ALA A 118 -4.27 -4.68 8.68
N ALA A 119 -4.97 -4.30 9.75
CA ALA A 119 -5.65 -5.26 10.60
C ALA A 119 -6.80 -5.99 9.89
N ALA A 120 -7.54 -5.33 8.99
CA ALA A 120 -8.55 -5.99 8.17
C ALA A 120 -7.92 -7.00 7.19
N LEU A 121 -6.78 -6.62 6.55
CA LEU A 121 -6.03 -7.51 5.68
C LEU A 121 -5.47 -8.72 6.46
N ASN A 122 -4.96 -8.51 7.67
CA ASN A 122 -4.52 -9.60 8.54
C ASN A 122 -5.69 -10.55 8.87
N GLY A 123 -6.87 -10.01 9.17
CA GLY A 123 -8.09 -10.81 9.37
C GLY A 123 -8.52 -11.59 8.13
N ALA A 124 -8.14 -11.14 6.94
CA ALA A 124 -8.37 -11.84 5.67
C ALA A 124 -7.24 -12.83 5.30
N GLY A 125 -6.24 -13.03 6.17
CA GLY A 125 -5.14 -13.96 5.95
C GLY A 125 -3.99 -13.41 5.11
N LEU A 126 -3.84 -12.09 5.05
CA LEU A 126 -2.71 -11.43 4.39
C LEU A 126 -1.75 -10.85 5.42
N ALA A 127 -0.45 -11.05 5.24
CA ALA A 127 0.57 -10.36 6.01
C ALA A 127 0.63 -8.88 5.60
N THR A 128 1.06 -8.02 6.52
CA THR A 128 1.19 -6.58 6.25
C THR A 128 2.48 -6.02 6.81
N LEU A 129 3.11 -5.11 6.06
CA LEU A 129 4.24 -4.32 6.51
C LEU A 129 3.88 -2.83 6.46
N LEU A 130 3.72 -2.22 7.64
CA LEU A 130 3.67 -0.77 7.78
C LEU A 130 5.06 -0.28 8.14
N PHE A 131 5.62 0.65 7.38
CA PHE A 131 6.95 1.21 7.66
C PHE A 131 7.00 2.68 7.22
N ASP A 132 7.94 3.42 7.77
CA ASP A 132 8.15 4.80 7.36
C ASP A 132 9.07 4.82 6.14
N LEU A 133 8.64 5.48 5.06
CA LEU A 133 9.41 5.59 3.80
C LEU A 133 10.62 6.51 3.93
N LEU A 134 10.62 7.38 4.95
CA LEU A 134 11.66 8.34 5.26
C LEU A 134 12.05 8.24 6.73
N THR A 135 13.29 8.59 7.05
CA THR A 135 13.70 8.82 8.43
C THR A 135 13.04 10.09 8.98
N GLU A 136 13.00 10.26 10.30
CA GLU A 136 12.47 11.47 10.94
C GLU A 136 13.16 12.74 10.41
N ALA A 137 14.48 12.70 10.21
CA ALA A 137 15.24 13.82 9.66
C ALA A 137 14.85 14.11 8.19
N GLU A 138 14.70 13.09 7.36
CA GLU A 138 14.27 13.23 5.98
C GLU A 138 12.83 13.73 5.85
N ALA A 139 11.95 13.34 6.76
CA ALA A 139 10.54 13.73 6.76
C ALA A 139 10.32 15.22 7.05
N THR A 140 11.33 15.93 7.59
CA THR A 140 11.29 17.39 7.77
C THR A 140 11.61 18.17 6.47
N ASP A 141 12.22 17.51 5.49
CA ASP A 141 12.57 18.10 4.20
C ASP A 141 11.45 17.88 3.19
N ARG A 142 10.76 18.95 2.82
CA ARG A 142 9.66 18.91 1.86
C ARG A 142 10.08 18.35 0.49
N SER A 143 11.32 18.59 0.06
CA SER A 143 11.81 18.08 -1.22
C SER A 143 11.84 16.54 -1.20
N ARG A 144 12.24 15.90 -0.10
CA ARG A 144 12.27 14.46 0.07
C ARG A 144 10.87 13.84 0.22
N VAL A 145 9.96 14.56 0.89
CA VAL A 145 8.56 14.09 1.09
C VAL A 145 7.82 13.92 -0.24
N PHE A 146 8.19 14.70 -1.26
CA PHE A 146 7.60 14.63 -2.60
C PHE A 146 8.52 14.01 -3.65
N ASP A 147 9.68 13.50 -3.24
CA ASP A 147 10.63 12.78 -4.11
C ASP A 147 10.13 11.36 -4.37
N THR A 148 9.23 11.22 -5.36
CA THR A 148 8.64 9.93 -5.73
C THR A 148 9.69 8.88 -6.09
N PRO A 149 10.77 9.19 -6.85
CA PRO A 149 11.86 8.25 -7.10
C PRO A 149 12.51 7.73 -5.82
N LEU A 150 12.81 8.59 -4.85
CA LEU A 150 13.35 8.20 -3.55
C LEU A 150 12.38 7.28 -2.79
N LEU A 151 11.10 7.65 -2.76
CA LEU A 151 10.08 6.84 -2.06
C LEU A 151 9.92 5.46 -2.74
N ALA A 152 9.97 5.38 -4.06
CA ALA A 152 9.93 4.13 -4.81
C ALA A 152 11.15 3.26 -4.53
N GLU A 153 12.35 3.83 -4.48
CA GLU A 153 13.57 3.12 -4.10
C GLU A 153 13.46 2.52 -2.69
N ARG A 154 12.96 3.29 -1.71
CA ARG A 154 12.75 2.83 -0.34
C ARG A 154 11.74 1.68 -0.26
N LEU A 155 10.66 1.78 -1.02
CA LEU A 155 9.65 0.72 -1.14
C LEU A 155 10.24 -0.54 -1.77
N GLY A 156 11.06 -0.40 -2.81
CA GLY A 156 11.79 -1.49 -3.44
C GLY A 156 12.74 -2.21 -2.48
N HIS A 157 13.50 -1.47 -1.67
CA HIS A 157 14.35 -2.06 -0.62
C HIS A 157 13.54 -2.85 0.41
N ALA A 158 12.38 -2.33 0.83
CA ALA A 158 11.49 -3.04 1.74
C ALA A 158 10.94 -4.34 1.11
N ALA A 159 10.58 -4.30 -0.18
CA ALA A 159 10.12 -5.48 -0.90
C ALA A 159 11.21 -6.56 -1.01
N VAL A 160 12.44 -6.18 -1.32
CA VAL A 160 13.59 -7.09 -1.33
C VAL A 160 13.88 -7.65 0.06
N TRP A 161 13.85 -6.79 1.09
CA TRP A 161 14.09 -7.21 2.47
C TRP A 161 13.06 -8.25 2.94
N THR A 162 11.76 -8.05 2.63
CA THR A 162 10.71 -9.02 2.98
C THR A 162 10.85 -10.35 2.25
N ALA A 163 11.56 -10.40 1.12
CA ALA A 163 11.82 -11.64 0.40
C ALA A 163 12.74 -12.59 1.17
N GLY A 164 13.64 -12.03 2.00
CA GLY A 164 14.56 -12.80 2.83
C GLY A 164 14.13 -12.91 4.30
N TRP A 165 12.95 -12.38 4.67
CA TRP A 165 12.48 -12.42 6.05
C TRP A 165 11.71 -13.71 6.33
N SER A 166 12.08 -14.43 7.41
CA SER A 166 11.43 -15.67 7.81
C SER A 166 9.93 -15.45 8.10
N GLY A 167 9.09 -16.17 7.36
CA GLY A 167 7.63 -16.08 7.42
C GLY A 167 7.00 -15.16 6.38
N THR A 168 7.81 -14.47 5.56
CA THR A 168 7.32 -13.72 4.39
C THR A 168 8.04 -14.10 3.09
N GLU A 169 9.06 -14.94 3.19
CA GLU A 169 9.74 -15.52 2.03
C GLU A 169 8.76 -16.31 1.15
N GLY A 170 8.84 -16.09 -0.15
CA GLY A 170 7.97 -16.77 -1.13
C GLY A 170 6.53 -16.28 -1.19
N LEU A 171 6.08 -15.39 -0.29
CA LEU A 171 4.75 -14.80 -0.39
C LEU A 171 4.65 -13.84 -1.58
N PRO A 172 3.56 -13.92 -2.38
CA PRO A 172 3.26 -12.89 -3.37
C PRO A 172 3.08 -11.54 -2.67
N ARG A 173 3.56 -10.46 -3.33
CA ARG A 173 3.57 -9.10 -2.77
C ARG A 173 2.57 -8.22 -3.48
N GLY A 174 1.87 -7.42 -2.69
CA GLY A 174 1.03 -6.33 -3.15
C GLY A 174 1.40 -5.02 -2.44
N TYR A 175 0.92 -3.92 -2.97
CA TYR A 175 1.18 -2.60 -2.43
C TYR A 175 -0.13 -1.89 -2.11
N PHE A 176 -0.16 -1.20 -0.98
CA PHE A 176 -1.25 -0.31 -0.59
C PHE A 176 -0.69 1.09 -0.42
N GLY A 177 -1.01 1.99 -1.35
CA GLY A 177 -0.48 3.35 -1.38
C GLY A 177 -1.57 4.41 -1.40
N ALA A 178 -1.25 5.57 -0.82
CA ALA A 178 -2.09 6.75 -0.84
C ALA A 178 -1.27 8.00 -1.18
N SER A 179 -1.80 8.89 -2.03
CA SER A 179 -1.13 10.14 -2.43
C SER A 179 0.29 9.88 -2.98
N THR A 180 1.33 10.53 -2.42
CA THR A 180 2.74 10.33 -2.80
C THR A 180 3.18 8.86 -2.70
N GLY A 181 2.68 8.11 -1.72
CA GLY A 181 2.95 6.68 -1.58
C GLY A 181 2.34 5.85 -2.72
N ALA A 182 1.17 6.23 -3.23
CA ALA A 182 0.58 5.56 -4.39
C ALA A 182 1.40 5.83 -5.68
N ALA A 183 1.98 7.03 -5.80
CA ALA A 183 2.85 7.37 -6.93
C ALA A 183 4.23 6.68 -6.86
N ALA A 184 4.64 6.21 -5.67
CA ALA A 184 5.89 5.48 -5.45
C ALA A 184 5.73 3.96 -5.61
N ALA A 185 4.50 3.44 -5.56
CA ALA A 185 4.23 2.02 -5.77
C ALA A 185 4.43 1.64 -7.25
N PRO A 186 5.05 0.44 -7.52
CA PRO A 186 5.21 -0.06 -8.88
C PRO A 186 3.88 -0.46 -9.52
#